data_d7279e7a0de2fd577cbf32243aad31b6
#
_entry.id   d7279e7a0de2fd577cbf32243aad31b6
#
_cell.length_a   1.000
_cell.length_b   1.000
_cell.length_c   1.000
_cell.angle_alpha   90.00
_cell.angle_beta   90.00
_cell.angle_gamma   90.00
#
_symmetry.space_group_name_H-M   'P 1'
#
loop_
_entity.id
_entity.type
_entity.pdbx_description
1 polymer ?
#
loop_
_entity_poly.entity_id
_entity_poly.type
_entity_poly.pdbx_seq_one_letter_code
_entity_poly.pdbx_strand_id
1 'polypeptide(L)'
;MNNEARKNSSGEKIVSESLKLFSLKGFNNTSISDILAATKMSKGGFYNHFKSKEELFTAVLSEARRVWRLQNLADVDKEDREIDRLKKILANFRDRYLKDAVHFPGGCVFITLSVELDDQMPHLSSQLSDGFKRTKALLKGYLDRAKEKGEIRSDVSTSHVSEVIFSCILGASVVYGMDKSDSQLDRNIKALIHYLESIESGA
;
A
#
# COMPACT_ATOMS: atom_id res chain seq x y z
N MET A 1 14.60 30.61 8.59
CA MET A 1 13.62 29.52 8.39
C MET A 1 12.44 29.78 9.30
N ASN A 2 11.25 29.95 8.72
CA ASN A 2 10.03 30.35 9.40
C ASN A 2 9.56 29.26 10.39
N ASN A 3 8.93 29.61 11.50
CA ASN A 3 8.50 28.70 12.56
C ASN A 3 7.51 27.64 12.04
N GLU A 4 6.69 27.99 11.06
CA GLU A 4 5.79 27.07 10.36
C GLU A 4 6.52 25.99 9.55
N ALA A 5 7.58 26.35 8.82
CA ALA A 5 8.37 25.39 8.05
C ALA A 5 9.06 24.36 8.96
N ARG A 6 9.55 24.81 10.15
CA ARG A 6 10.10 23.90 11.17
C ARG A 6 9.04 22.98 11.78
N LYS A 7 7.84 23.50 12.02
CA LYS A 7 6.72 22.71 12.55
C LYS A 7 6.29 21.65 11.55
N ASN A 8 6.11 21.99 10.26
CA ASN A 8 5.76 21.03 9.22
C ASN A 8 6.82 19.92 9.09
N SER A 9 8.11 20.26 9.02
CA SER A 9 9.22 19.29 8.97
C SER A 9 9.26 18.35 10.17
N SER A 10 8.91 18.84 11.38
CA SER A 10 8.85 18.01 12.59
C SER A 10 7.66 17.05 12.57
N GLY A 11 6.50 17.47 12.12
CA GLY A 11 5.31 16.62 11.95
C GLY A 11 5.54 15.52 10.91
N GLU A 12 6.12 15.88 9.76
CA GLU A 12 6.49 14.91 8.71
C GLU A 12 7.47 13.85 9.22
N LYS A 13 8.45 14.25 10.05
CA LYS A 13 9.40 13.32 10.67
C LYS A 13 8.69 12.35 11.61
N ILE A 14 7.75 12.82 12.43
CA ILE A 14 6.95 11.95 13.30
C ILE A 14 6.19 10.92 12.46
N VAL A 15 5.51 11.35 11.41
CA VAL A 15 4.74 10.47 10.52
C VAL A 15 5.65 9.44 9.84
N SER A 16 6.77 9.87 9.27
CA SER A 16 7.72 8.99 8.57
C SER A 16 8.32 7.92 9.49
N GLU A 17 8.81 8.30 10.69
CA GLU A 17 9.38 7.32 11.62
C GLU A 17 8.29 6.40 12.20
N SER A 18 7.08 6.92 12.44
CA SER A 18 5.95 6.09 12.89
C SER A 18 5.49 5.10 11.82
N LEU A 19 5.54 5.46 10.53
CA LEU A 19 5.26 4.56 9.42
C LEU A 19 6.22 3.35 9.43
N LYS A 20 7.51 3.59 9.62
CA LYS A 20 8.51 2.52 9.74
C LYS A 20 8.23 1.62 10.95
N LEU A 21 7.95 2.23 12.11
CA LEU A 21 7.65 1.49 13.34
C LEU A 21 6.37 0.65 13.20
N PHE A 22 5.30 1.21 12.60
CA PHE A 22 4.06 0.49 12.38
C PHE A 22 4.24 -0.66 11.37
N SER A 23 5.10 -0.50 10.37
CA SER A 23 5.40 -1.60 9.46
C SER A 23 6.17 -2.74 10.13
N LEU A 24 7.03 -2.42 11.12
CA LEU A 24 7.87 -3.39 11.84
C LEU A 24 7.15 -4.10 12.99
N LYS A 25 6.39 -3.34 13.77
CA LYS A 25 5.85 -3.79 15.06
C LYS A 25 4.31 -3.78 15.12
N GLY A 26 3.64 -3.15 14.15
CA GLY A 26 2.22 -2.84 14.23
C GLY A 26 1.93 -1.58 15.06
N PHE A 27 0.65 -1.26 15.17
CA PHE A 27 0.15 -0.11 15.92
C PHE A 27 0.19 -0.34 17.43
N ASN A 28 -0.34 -1.49 17.92
CA ASN A 28 -0.46 -1.75 19.36
C ASN A 28 0.91 -1.84 20.04
N ASN A 29 1.87 -2.51 19.39
CA ASN A 29 3.23 -2.70 19.92
C ASN A 29 4.17 -1.49 19.71
N THR A 30 3.68 -0.41 19.11
CA THR A 30 4.43 0.84 18.97
C THR A 30 3.95 1.83 20.02
N SER A 31 4.77 2.12 21.02
CA SER A 31 4.48 3.11 22.05
C SER A 31 4.83 4.53 21.59
N ILE A 32 4.24 5.55 22.23
CA ILE A 32 4.68 6.95 22.03
C ILE A 32 6.16 7.09 22.39
N SER A 33 6.65 6.39 23.41
CA SER A 33 8.07 6.41 23.79
C SER A 33 8.98 5.89 22.67
N ASP A 34 8.58 4.84 21.94
CA ASP A 34 9.32 4.37 20.75
C ASP A 34 9.41 5.46 19.68
N ILE A 35 8.29 6.16 19.44
CA ILE A 35 8.22 7.25 18.45
C ILE A 35 9.13 8.43 18.89
N LEU A 36 9.10 8.80 20.16
CA LEU A 36 9.97 9.85 20.69
C LEU A 36 11.46 9.48 20.55
N ALA A 37 11.81 8.23 20.84
CA ALA A 37 13.17 7.73 20.67
C ALA A 37 13.64 7.78 19.20
N ALA A 38 12.80 7.29 18.26
CA ALA A 38 13.09 7.27 16.83
C ALA A 38 13.23 8.69 16.24
N THR A 39 12.38 9.62 16.69
CA THR A 39 12.37 11.00 16.19
C THR A 39 13.38 11.90 16.91
N LYS A 40 13.89 11.49 18.07
CA LYS A 40 14.70 12.30 19.02
C LYS A 40 13.93 13.55 19.47
N MET A 41 12.63 13.44 19.68
CA MET A 41 11.77 14.53 20.10
C MET A 41 11.38 14.38 21.57
N SER A 42 11.08 15.53 22.21
CA SER A 42 10.48 15.54 23.55
C SER A 42 8.99 15.19 23.48
N LYS A 43 8.41 14.76 24.61
CA LYS A 43 6.99 14.48 24.76
C LYS A 43 6.13 15.70 24.39
N GLY A 44 6.51 16.90 24.82
CA GLY A 44 5.85 18.15 24.46
C GLY A 44 5.92 18.44 22.96
N GLY A 45 7.08 18.16 22.32
CA GLY A 45 7.24 18.27 20.88
C GLY A 45 6.25 17.40 20.10
N PHE A 46 6.05 16.16 20.53
CA PHE A 46 5.04 15.26 19.93
C PHE A 46 3.62 15.81 20.08
N TYR A 47 3.22 16.18 21.29
CA TYR A 47 1.85 16.65 21.56
C TYR A 47 1.52 18.02 20.97
N ASN A 48 2.52 18.76 20.48
CA ASN A 48 2.30 19.95 19.65
C ASN A 48 1.80 19.61 18.23
N HIS A 49 1.94 18.34 17.79
CA HIS A 49 1.53 17.86 16.46
C HIS A 49 0.33 16.92 16.49
N PHE A 50 0.31 15.99 17.46
CA PHE A 50 -0.70 14.93 17.53
C PHE A 50 -1.21 14.78 18.95
N LYS A 51 -2.54 14.85 19.14
CA LYS A 51 -3.19 14.73 20.45
C LYS A 51 -3.16 13.30 20.99
N SER A 52 -3.08 12.30 20.09
CA SER A 52 -3.07 10.87 20.42
C SER A 52 -2.33 10.05 19.39
N LYS A 53 -2.03 8.79 19.73
CA LYS A 53 -1.49 7.80 18.78
C LYS A 53 -2.49 7.47 17.65
N GLU A 54 -3.78 7.56 17.89
CA GLU A 54 -4.83 7.34 16.89
C GLU A 54 -4.90 8.50 15.88
N GLU A 55 -4.75 9.75 16.33
CA GLU A 55 -4.64 10.88 15.41
C GLU A 55 -3.40 10.73 14.50
N LEU A 56 -2.28 10.33 15.09
CA LEU A 56 -1.07 10.01 14.32
C LEU A 56 -1.29 8.85 13.34
N PHE A 57 -2.03 7.80 13.73
CA PHE A 57 -2.35 6.67 12.85
C PHE A 57 -3.01 7.14 11.55
N THR A 58 -3.98 8.05 11.62
CA THR A 58 -4.63 8.60 10.42
C THR A 58 -3.64 9.31 9.49
N ALA A 59 -2.71 10.09 10.06
CA ALA A 59 -1.66 10.75 9.29
C ALA A 59 -0.67 9.73 8.67
N VAL A 60 -0.29 8.70 9.42
CA VAL A 60 0.56 7.60 8.94
C VAL A 60 -0.09 6.84 7.80
N LEU A 61 -1.40 6.53 7.90
CA LEU A 61 -2.13 5.89 6.79
C LEU A 61 -2.20 6.77 5.55
N SER A 62 -2.34 8.08 5.72
CA SER A 62 -2.32 9.02 4.59
C SER A 62 -0.97 9.00 3.88
N GLU A 63 0.12 9.02 4.64
CA GLU A 63 1.48 8.93 4.11
C GLU A 63 1.75 7.57 3.45
N ALA A 64 1.35 6.46 4.09
CA ALA A 64 1.45 5.12 3.51
C ALA A 64 0.75 5.03 2.14
N ARG A 65 -0.46 5.62 2.02
CA ARG A 65 -1.20 5.68 0.75
C ARG A 65 -0.50 6.56 -0.29
N ARG A 66 0.14 7.66 0.14
CA ARG A 66 0.92 8.52 -0.74
C ARG A 66 2.13 7.75 -1.31
N VAL A 67 2.89 7.08 -0.46
CA VAL A 67 4.03 6.24 -0.86
C VAL A 67 3.56 5.10 -1.76
N TRP A 68 2.46 4.41 -1.41
CA TRP A 68 1.87 3.35 -2.22
C TRP A 68 1.59 3.83 -3.66
N ARG A 69 0.96 5.01 -3.81
CA ARG A 69 0.67 5.57 -5.13
C ARG A 69 1.94 5.91 -5.90
N LEU A 70 2.90 6.56 -5.27
CA LEU A 70 4.17 6.91 -5.90
C LEU A 70 4.92 5.69 -6.42
N GLN A 71 4.92 4.60 -5.66
CA GLN A 71 5.61 3.38 -6.04
C GLN A 71 4.85 2.59 -7.10
N ASN A 72 3.56 2.35 -6.90
CA ASN A 72 2.79 1.45 -7.76
C ASN A 72 2.30 2.10 -9.05
N LEU A 73 2.05 3.42 -9.05
CA LEU A 73 1.57 4.12 -10.24
C LEU A 73 2.70 4.79 -11.04
N ALA A 74 3.96 4.56 -10.67
CA ALA A 74 5.09 5.13 -11.39
C ALA A 74 5.13 4.63 -12.84
N ASP A 75 5.17 5.57 -13.77
CA ASP A 75 5.26 5.34 -15.22
C ASP A 75 4.07 4.56 -15.85
N VAL A 76 2.98 4.36 -15.11
CA VAL A 76 1.78 3.64 -15.59
C VAL A 76 1.08 4.39 -16.72
N ASP A 77 1.11 5.70 -16.68
CA ASP A 77 0.55 6.59 -17.72
C ASP A 77 1.30 6.55 -19.05
N LYS A 78 2.52 6.01 -19.07
CA LYS A 78 3.32 5.83 -20.29
C LYS A 78 2.91 4.61 -21.12
N GLU A 79 2.16 3.69 -20.53
CA GLU A 79 1.64 2.53 -21.24
C GLU A 79 0.40 2.95 -22.07
N ASP A 80 0.31 2.51 -23.31
CA ASP A 80 -0.77 2.89 -24.23
C ASP A 80 -2.08 2.15 -23.93
N ARG A 81 -1.98 0.84 -23.62
CA ARG A 81 -3.14 -0.02 -23.37
C ARG A 81 -3.48 -0.06 -21.88
N GLU A 82 -4.77 -0.13 -21.57
CA GLU A 82 -5.24 -0.22 -20.16
C GLU A 82 -4.78 -1.52 -19.47
N ILE A 83 -4.74 -2.63 -20.23
CA ILE A 83 -4.26 -3.91 -19.71
C ILE A 83 -2.76 -3.88 -19.39
N ASP A 84 -1.96 -3.17 -20.20
CA ASP A 84 -0.53 -3.02 -19.96
C ASP A 84 -0.25 -2.09 -18.77
N ARG A 85 -1.09 -1.06 -18.57
CA ARG A 85 -1.09 -0.24 -17.35
C ARG A 85 -1.29 -1.09 -16.10
N LEU A 86 -2.23 -2.02 -16.14
CA LEU A 86 -2.49 -2.94 -15.03
C LEU A 86 -1.31 -3.87 -14.78
N LYS A 87 -0.72 -4.46 -15.84
CA LYS A 87 0.52 -5.26 -15.73
C LYS A 87 1.67 -4.45 -15.14
N LYS A 88 1.80 -3.17 -15.54
CA LYS A 88 2.80 -2.25 -14.99
C LYS A 88 2.62 -2.01 -13.50
N ILE A 89 1.38 -1.83 -13.04
CA ILE A 89 1.06 -1.72 -11.60
C ILE A 89 1.54 -2.98 -10.86
N LEU A 90 1.30 -4.18 -11.39
CA LEU A 90 1.73 -5.43 -10.77
C LEU A 90 3.27 -5.56 -10.74
N ALA A 91 3.95 -5.16 -11.81
CA ALA A 91 5.41 -5.12 -11.86
C ALA A 91 5.97 -4.13 -10.83
N ASN A 92 5.41 -2.92 -10.75
CA ASN A 92 5.80 -1.91 -9.76
C ASN A 92 5.53 -2.38 -8.32
N PHE A 93 4.43 -3.11 -8.09
CA PHE A 93 4.13 -3.71 -6.78
C PHE A 93 5.24 -4.67 -6.33
N ARG A 94 5.76 -5.51 -7.24
CA ARG A 94 6.88 -6.41 -7.00
C ARG A 94 8.20 -5.66 -6.82
N ASP A 95 8.54 -4.77 -7.78
CA ASP A 95 9.90 -4.26 -7.93
C ASP A 95 10.18 -3.01 -7.10
N ARG A 96 9.12 -2.25 -6.78
CA ARG A 96 9.22 -0.98 -6.06
C ARG A 96 8.59 -1.07 -4.67
N TYR A 97 7.29 -1.38 -4.58
CA TYR A 97 6.54 -1.25 -3.34
C TYR A 97 6.93 -2.28 -2.28
N LEU A 98 6.91 -3.58 -2.60
CA LEU A 98 7.22 -4.63 -1.61
C LEU A 98 8.69 -4.65 -1.20
N LYS A 99 9.58 -4.13 -2.03
CA LYS A 99 11.03 -4.00 -1.77
C LYS A 99 11.42 -2.67 -1.13
N ASP A 100 10.46 -1.79 -0.84
CA ASP A 100 10.73 -0.49 -0.23
C ASP A 100 11.04 -0.63 1.27
N ALA A 101 12.29 -0.96 1.58
CA ALA A 101 12.77 -1.03 2.97
C ALA A 101 12.95 0.35 3.63
N VAL A 102 12.88 1.44 2.86
CA VAL A 102 13.01 2.81 3.41
C VAL A 102 11.75 3.22 4.14
N HIS A 103 10.57 2.97 3.56
CA HIS A 103 9.29 3.34 4.16
C HIS A 103 8.63 2.17 4.89
N PHE A 104 8.83 0.94 4.41
CA PHE A 104 8.18 -0.28 4.90
C PHE A 104 9.20 -1.39 5.26
N PRO A 105 10.11 -1.16 6.21
CA PRO A 105 11.15 -2.15 6.55
C PRO A 105 10.57 -3.48 7.06
N GLY A 106 9.39 -3.45 7.68
CA GLY A 106 8.66 -4.66 8.11
C GLY A 106 7.83 -5.33 7.01
N GLY A 107 7.73 -4.74 5.82
CA GLY A 107 6.86 -5.18 4.73
C GLY A 107 5.60 -4.33 4.61
N CYS A 108 4.56 -4.85 3.96
CA CYS A 108 3.34 -4.11 3.69
C CYS A 108 2.60 -3.69 4.98
N VAL A 109 2.70 -2.42 5.35
CA VAL A 109 2.08 -1.87 6.56
C VAL A 109 0.55 -2.06 6.57
N PHE A 110 -0.11 -2.06 5.41
CA PHE A 110 -1.56 -2.26 5.34
C PHE A 110 -1.94 -3.68 5.79
N ILE A 111 -1.15 -4.70 5.44
CA ILE A 111 -1.35 -6.07 5.91
C ILE A 111 -1.12 -6.16 7.42
N THR A 112 0.02 -5.66 7.90
CA THR A 112 0.36 -5.67 9.33
C THR A 112 -0.77 -5.07 10.17
N LEU A 113 -1.21 -3.87 9.79
CA LEU A 113 -2.26 -3.15 10.51
C LEU A 113 -3.65 -3.79 10.35
N SER A 114 -3.98 -4.37 9.19
CA SER A 114 -5.29 -4.99 8.98
C SER A 114 -5.50 -6.25 9.81
N VAL A 115 -4.44 -7.06 9.97
CA VAL A 115 -4.48 -8.28 10.79
C VAL A 115 -4.48 -7.94 12.30
N GLU A 116 -3.76 -6.87 12.68
CA GLU A 116 -3.65 -6.47 14.08
C GLU A 116 -4.91 -5.78 14.61
N LEU A 117 -5.51 -4.90 13.82
CA LEU A 117 -6.60 -4.05 14.30
C LEU A 117 -7.98 -4.72 14.15
N ASP A 118 -8.14 -5.55 13.13
CA ASP A 118 -9.31 -6.38 12.84
C ASP A 118 -10.62 -5.79 13.41
N ASP A 119 -11.36 -6.54 14.24
CA ASP A 119 -12.56 -6.12 14.93
C ASP A 119 -12.30 -5.46 16.30
N GLN A 120 -11.06 -5.50 16.79
CA GLN A 120 -10.69 -4.95 18.12
C GLN A 120 -10.71 -3.42 18.15
N MET A 121 -10.40 -2.77 17.02
CA MET A 121 -10.41 -1.32 16.87
C MET A 121 -11.18 -0.89 15.60
N PRO A 122 -12.51 -1.03 15.56
CA PRO A 122 -13.31 -0.86 14.33
C PRO A 122 -13.16 0.51 13.66
N HIS A 123 -12.98 1.57 14.46
CA HIS A 123 -12.81 2.93 13.95
C HIS A 123 -11.46 3.15 13.22
N LEU A 124 -10.42 2.37 13.54
CA LEU A 124 -9.15 2.37 12.82
C LEU A 124 -9.17 1.36 11.66
N SER A 125 -9.71 0.16 11.88
CA SER A 125 -9.78 -0.86 10.83
C SER A 125 -10.68 -0.45 9.67
N SER A 126 -11.73 0.35 9.91
CA SER A 126 -12.57 0.91 8.84
C SER A 126 -11.77 1.78 7.86
N GLN A 127 -10.77 2.52 8.32
CA GLN A 127 -9.91 3.34 7.47
C GLN A 127 -9.06 2.46 6.52
N LEU A 128 -8.64 1.27 6.98
CA LEU A 128 -7.92 0.28 6.15
C LEU A 128 -8.86 -0.34 5.13
N SER A 129 -10.04 -0.78 5.56
CA SER A 129 -11.08 -1.34 4.70
C SER A 129 -11.44 -0.39 3.55
N ASP A 130 -11.61 0.89 3.83
CA ASP A 130 -11.86 1.90 2.79
C ASP A 130 -10.65 2.08 1.84
N GLY A 131 -9.45 1.90 2.33
CA GLY A 131 -8.25 1.85 1.50
C GLY A 131 -8.27 0.67 0.52
N PHE A 132 -8.64 -0.51 0.99
CA PHE A 132 -8.77 -1.73 0.19
C PHE A 132 -9.87 -1.62 -0.86
N LYS A 133 -11.05 -1.07 -0.49
CA LYS A 133 -12.13 -0.79 -1.45
C LYS A 133 -11.65 0.12 -2.58
N ARG A 134 -10.91 1.20 -2.27
CA ARG A 134 -10.37 2.11 -3.29
C ARG A 134 -9.34 1.44 -4.19
N THR A 135 -8.49 0.56 -3.65
CA THR A 135 -7.53 -0.20 -4.46
C THR A 135 -8.24 -1.15 -5.41
N LYS A 136 -9.25 -1.89 -4.93
CA LYS A 136 -10.08 -2.75 -5.80
C LYS A 136 -10.79 -1.96 -6.89
N ALA A 137 -11.38 -0.81 -6.54
CA ALA A 137 -12.03 0.06 -7.51
C ALA A 137 -11.05 0.59 -8.57
N LEU A 138 -9.82 0.91 -8.19
CA LEU A 138 -8.76 1.31 -9.12
C LEU A 138 -8.45 0.18 -10.13
N LEU A 139 -8.20 -1.04 -9.63
CA LEU A 139 -7.92 -2.22 -10.48
C LEU A 139 -9.08 -2.52 -11.42
N LYS A 140 -10.31 -2.51 -10.88
CA LYS A 140 -11.52 -2.70 -11.68
C LYS A 140 -11.66 -1.62 -12.76
N GLY A 141 -11.37 -0.36 -12.46
CA GLY A 141 -11.44 0.74 -13.41
C GLY A 141 -10.51 0.55 -14.63
N TYR A 142 -9.30 0.02 -14.44
CA TYR A 142 -8.42 -0.34 -15.55
C TYR A 142 -9.01 -1.49 -16.38
N LEU A 143 -9.55 -2.51 -15.74
CA LEU A 143 -10.19 -3.65 -16.41
C LEU A 143 -11.45 -3.23 -17.19
N ASP A 144 -12.28 -2.35 -16.63
CA ASP A 144 -13.48 -1.85 -17.29
C ASP A 144 -13.10 -1.10 -18.60
N ARG A 145 -12.12 -0.20 -18.52
CA ARG A 145 -11.64 0.52 -19.71
C ARG A 145 -10.95 -0.40 -20.73
N ALA A 146 -10.20 -1.40 -20.28
CA ALA A 146 -9.62 -2.41 -21.16
C ALA A 146 -10.72 -3.18 -21.92
N LYS A 147 -11.82 -3.53 -21.24
CA LYS A 147 -12.97 -4.20 -21.84
C LYS A 147 -13.69 -3.29 -22.83
N GLU A 148 -13.96 -2.03 -22.49
CA GLU A 148 -14.57 -1.03 -23.36
C GLU A 148 -13.76 -0.79 -24.64
N LYS A 149 -12.42 -0.84 -24.55
CA LYS A 149 -11.50 -0.69 -25.68
C LYS A 149 -11.28 -2.00 -26.47
N GLY A 150 -11.90 -3.10 -26.06
CA GLY A 150 -11.73 -4.42 -26.70
C GLY A 150 -10.35 -5.05 -26.47
N GLU A 151 -9.60 -4.61 -25.47
CA GLU A 151 -8.28 -5.15 -25.12
C GLU A 151 -8.40 -6.51 -24.42
N ILE A 152 -9.51 -6.76 -23.71
CA ILE A 152 -9.85 -8.04 -23.09
C ILE A 152 -11.19 -8.56 -23.62
N ARG A 153 -11.38 -9.89 -23.54
CA ARG A 153 -12.58 -10.55 -24.06
C ARG A 153 -13.86 -10.02 -23.41
N SER A 154 -14.95 -9.97 -24.19
CA SER A 154 -16.25 -9.44 -23.76
C SER A 154 -16.94 -10.29 -22.67
N ASP A 155 -16.63 -11.59 -22.57
CA ASP A 155 -17.16 -12.51 -21.57
C ASP A 155 -16.50 -12.37 -20.20
N VAL A 156 -15.38 -11.64 -20.09
CA VAL A 156 -14.63 -11.46 -18.83
C VAL A 156 -15.40 -10.60 -17.82
N SER A 157 -15.58 -11.11 -16.62
CA SER A 157 -16.11 -10.35 -15.47
C SER A 157 -15.01 -9.53 -14.82
N THR A 158 -15.00 -8.23 -15.08
CA THR A 158 -14.00 -7.30 -14.52
C THR A 158 -14.03 -7.24 -12.99
N SER A 159 -15.21 -7.43 -12.39
CA SER A 159 -15.36 -7.51 -10.94
C SER A 159 -14.66 -8.75 -10.37
N HIS A 160 -14.86 -9.95 -10.97
CA HIS A 160 -14.20 -11.17 -10.51
C HIS A 160 -12.68 -11.09 -10.69
N VAL A 161 -12.22 -10.60 -11.85
CA VAL A 161 -10.78 -10.43 -12.10
C VAL A 161 -10.14 -9.47 -11.10
N SER A 162 -10.80 -8.35 -10.79
CA SER A 162 -10.28 -7.39 -9.80
C SER A 162 -10.19 -7.97 -8.39
N GLU A 163 -11.13 -8.83 -7.98
CA GLU A 163 -11.07 -9.55 -6.70
C GLU A 163 -9.90 -10.57 -6.69
N VAL A 164 -9.71 -11.33 -7.77
CA VAL A 164 -8.58 -12.26 -7.90
C VAL A 164 -7.25 -11.51 -7.79
N ILE A 165 -7.06 -10.43 -8.57
CA ILE A 165 -5.84 -9.62 -8.52
C ILE A 165 -5.59 -9.11 -7.10
N PHE A 166 -6.63 -8.51 -6.48
CA PHE A 166 -6.51 -7.95 -5.14
C PHE A 166 -6.12 -9.01 -4.11
N SER A 167 -6.78 -10.17 -4.11
CA SER A 167 -6.47 -11.28 -3.21
C SER A 167 -5.05 -11.84 -3.43
N CYS A 168 -4.61 -11.94 -4.70
CA CYS A 168 -3.26 -12.41 -5.02
C CYS A 168 -2.17 -11.44 -4.52
N ILE A 169 -2.35 -10.12 -4.69
CA ILE A 169 -1.36 -9.15 -4.18
C ILE A 169 -1.31 -9.12 -2.65
N LEU A 170 -2.45 -9.32 -1.95
CA LEU A 170 -2.45 -9.48 -0.49
C LEU A 170 -1.69 -10.74 -0.09
N GLY A 171 -1.98 -11.88 -0.72
CA GLY A 171 -1.27 -13.15 -0.48
C GLY A 171 0.22 -13.04 -0.76
N ALA A 172 0.61 -12.42 -1.88
CA ALA A 172 2.01 -12.17 -2.21
C ALA A 172 2.71 -11.29 -1.17
N SER A 173 2.01 -10.28 -0.62
CA SER A 173 2.55 -9.42 0.46
C SER A 173 2.83 -10.20 1.74
N VAL A 174 1.91 -11.09 2.13
CA VAL A 174 2.06 -11.94 3.32
C VAL A 174 3.24 -12.89 3.16
N VAL A 175 3.27 -13.63 2.05
CA VAL A 175 4.33 -14.61 1.79
C VAL A 175 5.70 -13.95 1.70
N TYR A 176 5.81 -12.84 0.95
CA TYR A 176 7.06 -12.07 0.87
C TYR A 176 7.48 -11.48 2.22
N GLY A 177 6.50 -11.11 3.06
CA GLY A 177 6.76 -10.63 4.42
C GLY A 177 7.45 -11.67 5.31
N MET A 178 7.20 -12.96 5.08
CA MET A 178 7.72 -14.06 5.90
C MET A 178 9.19 -14.39 5.63
N ASP A 179 9.59 -14.45 4.36
CA ASP A 179 10.92 -14.97 3.98
C ASP A 179 11.75 -14.05 3.09
N LYS A 180 11.15 -12.94 2.62
CA LYS A 180 11.76 -11.99 1.68
C LYS A 180 12.30 -12.65 0.39
N SER A 181 11.68 -13.76 -0.03
CA SER A 181 12.09 -14.50 -1.22
C SER A 181 11.71 -13.76 -2.51
N ASP A 182 12.68 -13.08 -3.11
CA ASP A 182 12.52 -12.40 -4.40
C ASP A 182 12.08 -13.36 -5.52
N SER A 183 12.59 -14.59 -5.52
CA SER A 183 12.24 -15.60 -6.53
C SER A 183 10.78 -16.05 -6.42
N GLN A 184 10.25 -16.18 -5.20
CA GLN A 184 8.85 -16.53 -4.99
C GLN A 184 7.92 -15.36 -5.33
N LEU A 185 8.28 -14.16 -4.92
CA LEU A 185 7.54 -12.94 -5.29
C LEU A 185 7.46 -12.78 -6.81
N ASP A 186 8.59 -12.98 -7.51
CA ASP A 186 8.64 -12.90 -8.98
C ASP A 186 7.72 -13.94 -9.64
N ARG A 187 7.73 -15.20 -9.17
CA ARG A 187 6.82 -16.24 -9.68
C ARG A 187 5.36 -15.88 -9.46
N ASN A 188 5.00 -15.38 -8.28
CA ASN A 188 3.63 -15.01 -7.96
C ASN A 188 3.11 -13.88 -8.88
N ILE A 189 3.91 -12.83 -9.08
CA ILE A 189 3.51 -11.71 -9.94
C ILE A 189 3.51 -12.10 -11.42
N LYS A 190 4.48 -12.90 -11.88
CA LYS A 190 4.47 -13.43 -13.25
C LYS A 190 3.25 -14.29 -13.54
N ALA A 191 2.86 -15.16 -12.60
CA ALA A 191 1.65 -15.96 -12.75
C ALA A 191 0.39 -15.09 -12.89
N LEU A 192 0.31 -14.00 -12.12
CA LEU A 192 -0.79 -13.06 -12.19
C LEU A 192 -0.78 -12.26 -13.51
N ILE A 193 0.38 -11.85 -14.01
CA ILE A 193 0.53 -11.21 -15.32
C ILE A 193 0.11 -12.19 -16.43
N HIS A 194 0.55 -13.44 -16.37
CA HIS A 194 0.14 -14.47 -17.33
C HIS A 194 -1.37 -14.73 -17.31
N TYR A 195 -1.99 -14.71 -16.14
CA TYR A 195 -3.45 -14.75 -16.03
C TYR A 195 -4.11 -13.57 -16.76
N LEU A 196 -3.58 -12.35 -16.63
CA LEU A 196 -4.09 -11.20 -17.37
C LEU A 196 -3.91 -11.35 -18.89
N GLU A 197 -2.78 -11.90 -19.33
CA GLU A 197 -2.55 -12.20 -20.76
C GLU A 197 -3.59 -13.19 -21.30
N SER A 198 -3.95 -14.20 -20.52
CA SER A 198 -4.94 -15.22 -20.94
C SER A 198 -6.37 -14.70 -21.12
N ILE A 199 -6.67 -13.49 -20.62
CA ILE A 199 -7.98 -12.85 -20.81
C ILE A 199 -7.98 -11.78 -21.92
N GLU A 200 -6.83 -11.50 -22.55
CA GLU A 200 -6.75 -10.53 -23.65
C GLU A 200 -7.53 -11.03 -24.88
N SER A 201 -8.00 -10.07 -25.68
CA SER A 201 -8.66 -10.37 -26.95
C SER A 201 -7.61 -10.81 -27.97
N GLY A 202 -7.79 -12.00 -28.56
CA GLY A 202 -6.87 -12.56 -29.56
C GLY A 202 -5.68 -13.33 -28.97
N ALA A 203 -5.73 -13.67 -27.67
CA ALA A 203 -4.79 -14.60 -27.04
C ALA A 203 -5.13 -16.05 -27.40
#